data_afe9d4ae99dfda39ac30fe16484e250f
#
_entry.id   afe9d4ae99dfda39ac30fe16484e250f
#
_cell.length_a   1.000
_cell.length_b   1.000
_cell.length_c   1.000
_cell.angle_alpha   90.00
_cell.angle_beta   90.00
_cell.angle_gamma   90.00
#
_symmetry.space_group_name_H-M   'P 1'
#
loop_
_entity.id
_entity.type
_entity.pdbx_description
1 polymer ?
#
loop_
_entity_poly.entity_id
_entity_poly.type
_entity_poly.pdbx_seq_one_letter_code
_entity_poly.pdbx_strand_id
1 'polypeptide(L)'
;MSVKKWRYLLMVALAATALGLVACGSDDSSDDSDSSGGTITKNDANADTPTLTIGSKNFTEQIVLGEIYAQALEAAGYNVKTDLNLGSETVALAALKKGEISGYPEYISTALTSFYDTAPEDVPGDVNGAYEMAKQDLAKDGITALPPTPFASANAVGMLTSKAKELGVTDISDLQGKDKDLKLYGSPECRQRIDCLLGLQKYYGLDPQFTPVAIDLRYEVLDKGQADASIVFTTDAQLGASDKYTILTDDKGVLPAGNVIFLTKQKTIDDAGSDYASTIELVQEGLTEKVMQELDARVDLDRQQPADVAHEYLVAGGYIEG
;
A
#
# COMPACT_ATOMS: atom_id res chain seq x y z
N MET A 1 10.96 -11.79 15.00
CA MET A 1 10.55 -11.77 16.44
C MET A 1 9.48 -12.82 16.64
N SER A 2 9.55 -13.62 17.71
CA SER A 2 8.63 -14.77 17.91
C SER A 2 7.20 -14.29 18.16
N VAL A 3 6.21 -14.96 17.58
CA VAL A 3 4.75 -14.78 17.75
C VAL A 3 4.32 -14.56 19.22
N LYS A 4 5.08 -15.10 20.18
CA LYS A 4 4.85 -14.89 21.62
C LYS A 4 5.01 -13.45 22.10
N LYS A 5 5.85 -12.62 21.48
CA LYS A 5 6.10 -11.24 21.92
C LYS A 5 5.00 -10.28 21.46
N TRP A 6 4.35 -10.58 20.35
CA TRP A 6 3.26 -9.75 19.82
C TRP A 6 1.99 -9.90 20.67
N ARG A 7 1.69 -11.12 21.14
CA ARG A 7 0.56 -11.36 22.06
C ARG A 7 0.66 -10.55 23.37
N TYR A 8 1.86 -10.22 23.83
CA TYR A 8 2.04 -9.44 25.05
C TYR A 8 1.84 -7.92 24.84
N LEU A 9 2.10 -7.40 23.66
CA LEU A 9 1.88 -5.98 23.34
C LEU A 9 0.38 -5.66 23.18
N LEU A 10 -0.40 -6.59 22.63
CA LEU A 10 -1.86 -6.45 22.51
C LEU A 10 -2.60 -6.64 23.86
N MET A 11 -2.10 -7.52 24.75
CA MET A 11 -2.74 -7.76 26.05
C MET A 11 -2.60 -6.61 27.07
N VAL A 12 -1.64 -5.71 26.91
CA VAL A 12 -1.48 -4.56 27.82
C VAL A 12 -2.51 -3.47 27.55
N ALA A 13 -3.05 -3.40 26.33
CA ALA A 13 -4.10 -2.43 25.97
C ALA A 13 -5.52 -2.83 26.46
N LEU A 14 -5.79 -4.13 26.71
CA LEU A 14 -7.13 -4.61 27.11
C LEU A 14 -7.37 -4.73 28.62
N ALA A 15 -6.37 -4.51 29.48
CA ALA A 15 -6.48 -4.72 30.94
C ALA A 15 -6.91 -3.47 31.74
N ALA A 16 -7.21 -2.34 31.11
CA ALA A 16 -7.46 -1.07 31.80
C ALA A 16 -8.92 -0.60 31.88
N THR A 17 -9.91 -1.42 31.45
CA THR A 17 -11.33 -1.00 31.48
C THR A 17 -12.25 -1.93 32.24
N ALA A 18 -11.93 -2.20 33.51
CA ALA A 18 -12.92 -2.70 34.42
C ALA A 18 -12.62 -2.20 35.83
N LEU A 19 -13.17 -1.03 36.20
CA LEU A 19 -13.58 -0.64 37.54
C LEU A 19 -13.72 0.89 37.64
N GLY A 20 -14.92 1.35 37.86
CA GLY A 20 -15.17 2.75 38.28
C GLY A 20 -16.53 3.30 37.97
N LEU A 21 -17.50 2.92 38.81
CA LEU A 21 -18.77 3.67 38.94
C LEU A 21 -18.57 4.87 39.86
N VAL A 22 -19.21 6.00 39.44
CA VAL A 22 -19.64 7.16 40.22
C VAL A 22 -18.61 8.22 40.63
N ALA A 23 -18.64 9.39 39.98
CA ALA A 23 -19.01 10.68 40.61
C ALA A 23 -18.85 11.85 39.64
N CYS A 24 -19.81 12.76 39.62
CA CYS A 24 -19.84 14.04 38.90
C CYS A 24 -18.70 14.99 39.28
N GLY A 25 -18.20 15.75 38.30
CA GLY A 25 -17.58 17.05 38.58
C GLY A 25 -16.45 17.44 37.58
N SER A 26 -16.79 18.44 36.74
CA SER A 26 -15.94 19.49 36.15
C SER A 26 -14.69 19.18 35.34
N ASP A 27 -14.77 19.57 34.07
CA ASP A 27 -13.75 20.17 33.17
C ASP A 27 -12.28 19.96 33.48
N ASP A 28 -11.64 19.16 32.60
CA ASP A 28 -10.40 19.56 31.96
C ASP A 28 -10.19 18.73 30.65
N SER A 29 -10.03 19.44 29.57
CA SER A 29 -9.79 18.90 28.24
C SER A 29 -8.35 18.41 28.12
N SER A 30 -8.16 17.12 27.98
CA SER A 30 -6.96 16.53 27.39
C SER A 30 -7.36 15.65 26.20
N ASP A 31 -7.00 16.11 25.01
CA ASP A 31 -7.08 15.37 23.75
C ASP A 31 -6.23 14.10 23.84
N ASP A 32 -6.82 13.01 24.27
CA ASP A 32 -6.35 11.67 23.96
C ASP A 32 -7.15 11.20 22.74
N SER A 33 -6.55 11.30 21.55
CA SER A 33 -7.06 10.69 20.34
C SER A 33 -6.92 9.16 20.44
N ASP A 34 -7.87 8.57 21.14
CA ASP A 34 -8.13 7.14 21.14
C ASP A 34 -8.82 6.81 19.80
N SER A 35 -8.05 6.30 18.83
CA SER A 35 -8.59 5.78 17.58
C SER A 35 -9.28 4.44 17.87
N SER A 36 -10.48 4.50 18.44
CA SER A 36 -11.37 3.35 18.51
C SER A 36 -11.96 3.13 17.11
N GLY A 37 -11.35 2.25 16.32
CA GLY A 37 -11.94 1.73 15.11
C GLY A 37 -13.34 1.20 15.43
N GLY A 38 -14.36 1.64 14.67
CA GLY A 38 -15.74 1.16 14.86
C GLY A 38 -15.84 -0.29 14.41
N THR A 39 -16.67 -1.08 15.08
CA THR A 39 -16.97 -2.46 14.66
C THR A 39 -17.86 -2.45 13.40
N ILE A 40 -17.53 -3.27 12.40
CA ILE A 40 -18.37 -3.48 11.23
C ILE A 40 -19.67 -4.15 11.68
N THR A 41 -20.80 -3.52 11.36
CA THR A 41 -22.11 -4.08 11.64
C THR A 41 -22.66 -4.77 10.39
N LYS A 42 -22.97 -6.06 10.50
CA LYS A 42 -23.59 -6.81 9.40
C LYS A 42 -24.96 -6.22 9.08
N ASN A 43 -25.19 -5.94 7.81
CA ASN A 43 -26.48 -5.53 7.26
C ASN A 43 -26.96 -6.61 6.28
N ASP A 44 -28.01 -7.34 6.63
CA ASP A 44 -28.51 -8.45 5.81
C ASP A 44 -29.05 -7.98 4.43
N ALA A 45 -29.44 -6.71 4.30
CA ALA A 45 -29.85 -6.14 3.01
C ALA A 45 -28.70 -6.08 1.99
N ASN A 46 -27.45 -6.06 2.45
CA ASN A 46 -26.28 -6.07 1.56
C ASN A 46 -26.16 -7.37 0.76
N ALA A 47 -26.72 -8.47 1.25
CA ALA A 47 -26.75 -9.76 0.55
C ALA A 47 -27.63 -9.74 -0.73
N ASP A 48 -28.55 -8.81 -0.82
CA ASP A 48 -29.43 -8.65 -1.99
C ASP A 48 -28.81 -7.77 -3.09
N THR A 49 -27.64 -7.18 -2.82
CA THR A 49 -26.91 -6.36 -3.80
C THR A 49 -26.09 -7.22 -4.78
N PRO A 50 -25.64 -6.68 -5.92
CA PRO A 50 -24.79 -7.44 -6.83
C PRO A 50 -23.51 -7.95 -6.13
N THR A 51 -23.06 -9.15 -6.50
CA THR A 51 -21.78 -9.68 -6.00
C THR A 51 -20.64 -8.72 -6.31
N LEU A 52 -19.86 -8.38 -5.30
CA LEU A 52 -18.67 -7.56 -5.41
C LEU A 52 -17.45 -8.44 -5.72
N THR A 53 -16.60 -8.02 -6.64
CA THR A 53 -15.32 -8.69 -6.92
C THR A 53 -14.19 -7.72 -6.59
N ILE A 54 -13.41 -8.02 -5.56
CA ILE A 54 -12.29 -7.20 -5.13
C ILE A 54 -11.01 -7.69 -5.80
N GLY A 55 -10.33 -6.77 -6.51
CA GLY A 55 -9.08 -7.04 -7.20
C GLY A 55 -7.84 -6.59 -6.44
N SER A 56 -6.67 -6.96 -6.95
CA SER A 56 -5.38 -6.40 -6.51
C SER A 56 -4.33 -6.47 -7.62
N LYS A 57 -3.28 -5.66 -7.49
CA LYS A 57 -2.03 -5.84 -8.24
C LYS A 57 -1.24 -7.05 -7.73
N ASN A 58 -0.11 -7.36 -8.38
CA ASN A 58 0.64 -8.62 -8.25
C ASN A 58 1.79 -8.57 -7.22
N PHE A 59 1.58 -7.99 -6.03
CA PHE A 59 2.57 -8.00 -4.96
C PHE A 59 1.91 -7.99 -3.58
N THR A 60 2.67 -8.38 -2.55
CA THR A 60 2.18 -8.72 -1.21
C THR A 60 1.28 -7.66 -0.61
N GLU A 61 1.71 -6.40 -0.53
CA GLU A 61 0.92 -5.31 0.06
C GLU A 61 -0.46 -5.18 -0.60
N GLN A 62 -0.51 -5.27 -1.93
CA GLN A 62 -1.75 -5.18 -2.68
C GLN A 62 -2.68 -6.38 -2.44
N ILE A 63 -2.12 -7.58 -2.33
CA ILE A 63 -2.89 -8.80 -2.05
C ILE A 63 -3.46 -8.74 -0.64
N VAL A 64 -2.66 -8.33 0.35
CA VAL A 64 -3.12 -8.16 1.74
C VAL A 64 -4.21 -7.10 1.83
N LEU A 65 -4.05 -5.95 1.18
CA LEU A 65 -5.08 -4.91 1.12
C LEU A 65 -6.38 -5.42 0.46
N GLY A 66 -6.26 -6.15 -0.65
CA GLY A 66 -7.41 -6.77 -1.32
C GLY A 66 -8.18 -7.73 -0.41
N GLU A 67 -7.47 -8.56 0.37
CA GLU A 67 -8.07 -9.46 1.37
C GLU A 67 -8.73 -8.68 2.50
N ILE A 68 -8.09 -7.62 3.02
CA ILE A 68 -8.68 -6.77 4.08
C ILE A 68 -10.02 -6.19 3.60
N TYR A 69 -10.08 -5.60 2.42
CA TYR A 69 -11.31 -5.02 1.89
C TYR A 69 -12.37 -6.07 1.60
N ALA A 70 -11.98 -7.22 1.04
CA ALA A 70 -12.92 -8.30 0.75
C ALA A 70 -13.57 -8.83 2.03
N GLN A 71 -12.77 -9.18 3.04
CA GLN A 71 -13.27 -9.73 4.31
C GLN A 71 -14.09 -8.70 5.12
N ALA A 72 -13.70 -7.42 5.07
CA ALA A 72 -14.47 -6.35 5.69
C ALA A 72 -15.87 -6.22 5.07
N LEU A 73 -15.94 -6.26 3.73
CA LEU A 73 -17.23 -6.22 3.02
C LEU A 73 -18.06 -7.49 3.25
N GLU A 74 -17.45 -8.66 3.35
CA GLU A 74 -18.15 -9.90 3.76
C GLU A 74 -18.74 -9.76 5.16
N ALA A 75 -17.98 -9.21 6.11
CA ALA A 75 -18.45 -8.95 7.46
C ALA A 75 -19.61 -7.94 7.49
N ALA A 76 -19.63 -6.96 6.58
CA ALA A 76 -20.75 -6.04 6.39
C ALA A 76 -21.99 -6.67 5.74
N GLY A 77 -21.92 -7.94 5.30
CA GLY A 77 -23.04 -8.71 4.76
C GLY A 77 -23.10 -8.81 3.23
N TYR A 78 -22.09 -8.28 2.50
CA TYR A 78 -22.03 -8.39 1.04
C TYR A 78 -21.66 -9.80 0.57
N ASN A 79 -22.13 -10.19 -0.63
CA ASN A 79 -21.57 -11.32 -1.36
C ASN A 79 -20.29 -10.88 -2.06
N VAL A 80 -19.13 -11.36 -1.61
CA VAL A 80 -17.83 -10.94 -2.12
C VAL A 80 -17.10 -12.09 -2.79
N LYS A 81 -16.30 -11.78 -3.81
CA LYS A 81 -15.30 -12.64 -4.45
C LYS A 81 -14.01 -11.87 -4.53
N THR A 82 -12.91 -12.57 -4.55
CA THR A 82 -11.58 -12.00 -4.81
C THR A 82 -11.08 -12.41 -6.19
N ASP A 83 -10.45 -11.47 -6.90
CA ASP A 83 -9.68 -11.70 -8.11
C ASP A 83 -8.34 -10.97 -7.93
N LEU A 84 -7.50 -11.53 -7.06
CA LEU A 84 -6.24 -10.93 -6.63
C LEU A 84 -5.09 -11.31 -7.57
N ASN A 85 -3.98 -10.55 -7.49
CA ASN A 85 -2.79 -10.83 -8.29
C ASN A 85 -3.03 -10.71 -9.81
N LEU A 86 -3.84 -9.73 -10.23
CA LEU A 86 -4.21 -9.49 -11.63
C LEU A 86 -3.00 -9.15 -12.53
N GLY A 87 -1.97 -8.53 -11.98
CA GLY A 87 -0.80 -8.06 -12.72
C GLY A 87 -0.45 -6.60 -12.40
N SER A 88 0.04 -5.86 -13.40
CA SER A 88 0.43 -4.46 -13.24
C SER A 88 -0.76 -3.53 -13.01
N GLU A 89 -0.44 -2.25 -12.68
CA GLU A 89 -1.42 -1.18 -12.53
C GLU A 89 -2.31 -1.00 -13.75
N THR A 90 -1.77 -1.19 -14.95
CA THR A 90 -2.54 -1.08 -16.20
C THR A 90 -3.50 -2.25 -16.39
N VAL A 91 -3.14 -3.45 -15.94
CA VAL A 91 -4.01 -4.64 -15.98
C VAL A 91 -5.17 -4.47 -14.98
N ALA A 92 -4.88 -4.09 -13.74
CA ALA A 92 -5.90 -3.87 -12.72
C ALA A 92 -6.87 -2.74 -13.11
N LEU A 93 -6.36 -1.62 -13.62
CA LEU A 93 -7.19 -0.53 -14.13
C LEU A 93 -8.10 -0.98 -15.29
N ALA A 94 -7.57 -1.79 -16.21
CA ALA A 94 -8.35 -2.32 -17.34
C ALA A 94 -9.47 -3.25 -16.86
N ALA A 95 -9.22 -4.11 -15.86
CA ALA A 95 -10.21 -4.97 -15.24
C ALA A 95 -11.34 -4.15 -14.58
N LEU A 96 -10.99 -3.07 -13.84
CA LEU A 96 -11.98 -2.15 -13.28
C LEU A 96 -12.81 -1.46 -14.37
N LYS A 97 -12.15 -0.92 -15.40
CA LYS A 97 -12.85 -0.24 -16.51
C LYS A 97 -13.83 -1.15 -17.23
N LYS A 98 -13.49 -2.44 -17.43
CA LYS A 98 -14.37 -3.44 -18.03
C LYS A 98 -15.47 -3.93 -17.08
N GLY A 99 -15.33 -3.72 -15.76
CA GLY A 99 -16.25 -4.23 -14.75
C GLY A 99 -16.02 -5.72 -14.42
N GLU A 100 -14.82 -6.23 -14.68
CA GLU A 100 -14.38 -7.57 -14.27
C GLU A 100 -14.17 -7.62 -12.76
N ILE A 101 -13.75 -6.48 -12.17
CA ILE A 101 -13.67 -6.24 -10.73
C ILE A 101 -14.52 -5.04 -10.33
N SER A 102 -15.00 -5.02 -9.08
CA SER A 102 -15.79 -3.95 -8.47
C SER A 102 -14.91 -2.80 -7.95
N GLY A 103 -13.69 -3.12 -7.54
CA GLY A 103 -12.70 -2.15 -7.06
C GLY A 103 -11.40 -2.83 -6.67
N TYR A 104 -10.36 -2.01 -6.47
CA TYR A 104 -9.04 -2.47 -6.04
C TYR A 104 -8.23 -1.33 -5.39
N PRO A 105 -7.23 -1.63 -4.53
CA PRO A 105 -6.32 -0.64 -3.99
C PRO A 105 -5.33 -0.13 -5.04
N GLU A 106 -5.14 1.18 -5.14
CA GLU A 106 -4.16 1.84 -5.99
C GLU A 106 -3.44 2.95 -5.23
N TYR A 107 -2.31 3.44 -5.72
CA TYR A 107 -1.59 4.55 -5.11
C TYR A 107 -1.88 5.87 -5.86
N ILE A 108 -2.00 6.96 -5.11
CA ILE A 108 -2.20 8.29 -5.68
C ILE A 108 -1.09 8.63 -6.69
N SER A 109 0.18 8.38 -6.32
CA SER A 109 1.32 8.64 -7.19
C SER A 109 1.28 7.84 -8.49
N THR A 110 0.92 6.53 -8.41
CA THR A 110 0.76 5.67 -9.59
C THR A 110 -0.38 6.16 -10.47
N ALA A 111 -1.52 6.53 -9.88
CA ALA A 111 -2.63 7.07 -10.66
C ALA A 111 -2.20 8.32 -11.45
N LEU A 112 -1.52 9.26 -10.81
CA LEU A 112 -1.08 10.49 -11.45
C LEU A 112 0.01 10.24 -12.51
N THR A 113 1.05 9.49 -12.16
CA THR A 113 2.23 9.34 -13.03
C THR A 113 2.06 8.30 -14.14
N SER A 114 1.33 7.18 -13.87
CA SER A 114 1.18 6.09 -14.85
C SER A 114 -0.10 6.15 -15.67
N PHE A 115 -1.20 6.72 -15.12
CA PHE A 115 -2.46 6.79 -15.86
C PHE A 115 -2.66 8.13 -16.59
N TYR A 116 -2.10 9.21 -16.02
CA TYR A 116 -2.31 10.57 -16.53
C TYR A 116 -1.02 11.29 -16.91
N ASP A 117 0.12 10.58 -16.96
CA ASP A 117 1.43 11.11 -17.38
C ASP A 117 1.85 12.39 -16.65
N THR A 118 1.36 12.59 -15.40
CA THR A 118 1.75 13.73 -14.55
C THR A 118 3.26 13.64 -14.28
N ALA A 119 3.99 14.72 -14.55
CA ALA A 119 5.42 14.76 -14.25
C ALA A 119 5.63 14.74 -12.72
N PRO A 120 6.68 14.07 -12.21
CA PRO A 120 6.93 13.98 -10.76
C PRO A 120 6.95 15.33 -10.05
N GLU A 121 7.53 16.36 -10.67
CA GLU A 121 7.59 17.74 -10.17
C GLU A 121 6.22 18.43 -10.08
N ASP A 122 5.21 17.93 -10.81
CA ASP A 122 3.84 18.47 -10.82
C ASP A 122 2.92 17.71 -9.85
N VAL A 123 3.37 16.59 -9.26
CA VAL A 123 2.62 15.87 -8.22
C VAL A 123 2.67 16.69 -6.93
N PRO A 124 1.49 17.11 -6.37
CA PRO A 124 1.48 17.85 -5.12
C PRO A 124 2.20 17.10 -4.00
N GLY A 125 3.02 17.82 -3.24
CA GLY A 125 3.80 17.22 -2.14
C GLY A 125 2.98 16.93 -0.88
N ASP A 126 1.72 17.40 -0.79
CA ASP A 126 0.81 17.10 0.29
C ASP A 126 -0.28 16.12 -0.16
N VAL A 127 -0.71 15.26 0.78
CA VAL A 127 -1.67 14.18 0.50
C VAL A 127 -2.98 14.69 -0.06
N ASN A 128 -3.51 15.78 0.50
CA ASN A 128 -4.82 16.31 0.10
C ASN A 128 -4.77 16.86 -1.33
N GLY A 129 -3.73 17.63 -1.66
CA GLY A 129 -3.53 18.16 -3.01
C GLY A 129 -3.36 17.05 -4.04
N ALA A 130 -2.52 16.04 -3.75
CA ALA A 130 -2.31 14.90 -4.62
C ALA A 130 -3.60 14.06 -4.79
N TYR A 131 -4.33 13.82 -3.71
CA TYR A 131 -5.61 13.10 -3.75
C TYR A 131 -6.65 13.83 -4.59
N GLU A 132 -6.86 15.11 -4.38
CA GLU A 132 -7.85 15.88 -5.14
C GLU A 132 -7.49 15.95 -6.63
N MET A 133 -6.20 16.03 -6.99
CA MET A 133 -5.74 15.95 -8.37
C MET A 133 -6.07 14.58 -8.97
N ALA A 134 -5.67 13.49 -8.33
CA ALA A 134 -5.94 12.12 -8.79
C ALA A 134 -7.45 11.85 -8.93
N LYS A 135 -8.24 12.26 -7.94
CA LYS A 135 -9.71 12.13 -7.93
C LYS A 135 -10.37 12.84 -9.11
N GLN A 136 -9.91 14.07 -9.42
CA GLN A 136 -10.43 14.82 -10.57
C GLN A 136 -10.09 14.16 -11.90
N ASP A 137 -8.87 13.61 -12.03
CA ASP A 137 -8.44 12.95 -13.26
C ASP A 137 -9.15 11.60 -13.43
N LEU A 138 -9.24 10.79 -12.39
CA LEU A 138 -9.97 9.51 -12.38
C LEU A 138 -11.45 9.69 -12.70
N ALA A 139 -12.07 10.76 -12.19
CA ALA A 139 -13.49 11.07 -12.48
C ALA A 139 -13.77 11.30 -13.96
N LYS A 140 -12.80 11.79 -14.74
CA LYS A 140 -12.93 11.96 -16.21
C LYS A 140 -13.11 10.61 -16.92
N ASP A 141 -12.59 9.55 -16.33
CA ASP A 141 -12.71 8.16 -16.80
C ASP A 141 -13.86 7.39 -16.14
N GLY A 142 -14.70 8.05 -15.34
CA GLY A 142 -15.82 7.45 -14.62
C GLY A 142 -15.38 6.56 -13.45
N ILE A 143 -14.19 6.79 -12.91
CA ILE A 143 -13.64 6.10 -11.76
C ILE A 143 -13.77 6.99 -10.52
N THR A 144 -14.22 6.42 -9.43
CA THR A 144 -14.30 7.05 -8.13
C THR A 144 -13.13 6.56 -7.26
N ALA A 145 -12.38 7.50 -6.68
CA ALA A 145 -11.38 7.21 -5.66
C ALA A 145 -11.97 7.49 -4.27
N LEU A 146 -11.95 6.50 -3.38
CA LEU A 146 -12.29 6.71 -1.97
C LEU A 146 -11.14 7.44 -1.24
N PRO A 147 -11.39 8.01 -0.05
CA PRO A 147 -10.36 8.70 0.72
C PRO A 147 -9.08 7.90 0.93
N PRO A 148 -7.91 8.56 1.05
CA PRO A 148 -6.63 7.88 1.14
C PRO A 148 -6.38 7.25 2.52
N THR A 149 -5.57 6.19 2.54
CA THR A 149 -5.02 5.60 3.77
C THR A 149 -4.08 6.57 4.50
N PRO A 150 -3.84 6.37 5.81
CA PRO A 150 -2.82 7.12 6.56
C PRO A 150 -1.37 6.86 6.10
N PHE A 151 -1.09 5.69 5.50
CA PHE A 151 0.25 5.35 5.03
C PHE A 151 0.45 5.68 3.55
N ALA A 152 1.71 5.86 3.15
CA ALA A 152 2.14 6.04 1.77
C ALA A 152 3.27 5.08 1.43
N SER A 153 3.37 4.71 0.14
CA SER A 153 4.47 3.93 -0.40
C SER A 153 5.02 4.59 -1.66
N ALA A 154 6.30 4.37 -1.94
CA ALA A 154 6.99 4.86 -3.13
C ALA A 154 7.89 3.79 -3.73
N ASN A 155 8.18 3.90 -5.03
CA ASN A 155 9.35 3.26 -5.59
C ASN A 155 10.62 3.83 -4.96
N ALA A 156 11.63 3.00 -4.74
CA ALA A 156 12.93 3.41 -4.24
C ALA A 156 14.06 2.61 -4.92
N VAL A 157 15.24 3.19 -5.00
CA VAL A 157 16.45 2.47 -5.42
C VAL A 157 17.06 1.80 -4.20
N GLY A 158 16.84 0.48 -4.09
CA GLY A 158 17.34 -0.36 -3.00
C GLY A 158 18.66 -1.04 -3.34
N MET A 159 19.52 -1.19 -2.36
CA MET A 159 20.83 -1.83 -2.48
C MET A 159 21.16 -2.65 -1.23
N LEU A 160 22.10 -3.59 -1.35
CA LEU A 160 22.79 -4.06 -0.15
C LEU A 160 23.54 -2.89 0.50
N THR A 161 23.41 -2.73 1.81
CA THR A 161 24.10 -1.67 2.57
C THR A 161 25.62 -1.73 2.38
N SER A 162 26.20 -2.93 2.25
CA SER A 162 27.62 -3.13 1.95
C SER A 162 27.98 -2.59 0.56
N LYS A 163 27.10 -2.75 -0.44
CA LYS A 163 27.32 -2.27 -1.80
C LYS A 163 27.20 -0.74 -1.88
N ALA A 164 26.23 -0.15 -1.20
CA ALA A 164 26.10 1.31 -1.11
C ALA A 164 27.36 1.95 -0.49
N LYS A 165 27.89 1.34 0.59
CA LYS A 165 29.14 1.77 1.21
C LYS A 165 30.35 1.58 0.30
N GLU A 166 30.46 0.47 -0.43
CA GLU A 166 31.53 0.20 -1.41
C GLU A 166 31.57 1.27 -2.49
N LEU A 167 30.39 1.65 -3.02
CA LEU A 167 30.24 2.67 -4.05
C LEU A 167 30.33 4.10 -3.51
N GLY A 168 30.21 4.28 -2.19
CA GLY A 168 30.17 5.60 -1.54
C GLY A 168 28.96 6.41 -1.97
N VAL A 169 27.76 5.79 -1.99
CA VAL A 169 26.51 6.42 -2.41
C VAL A 169 25.51 6.44 -1.26
N THR A 170 24.78 7.55 -1.13
CA THR A 170 23.66 7.75 -0.21
C THR A 170 22.42 8.28 -0.93
N ASP A 171 22.63 9.04 -1.97
CA ASP A 171 21.59 9.67 -2.76
C ASP A 171 21.57 9.07 -4.18
N ILE A 172 20.44 9.16 -4.87
CA ILE A 172 20.33 8.66 -6.25
C ILE A 172 21.30 9.45 -7.18
N SER A 173 21.50 10.74 -6.92
CA SER A 173 22.47 11.55 -7.69
C SER A 173 23.91 11.06 -7.58
N ASP A 174 24.29 10.36 -6.51
CA ASP A 174 25.65 9.81 -6.32
C ASP A 174 25.99 8.68 -7.31
N LEU A 175 24.97 8.12 -7.96
CA LEU A 175 25.14 7.09 -8.98
C LEU A 175 25.68 7.67 -10.31
N GLN A 176 25.65 9.01 -10.50
CA GLN A 176 26.18 9.62 -11.71
C GLN A 176 27.65 9.26 -11.93
N GLY A 177 27.96 8.82 -13.15
CA GLY A 177 29.30 8.35 -13.52
C GLY A 177 29.64 6.93 -13.08
N LYS A 178 28.75 6.26 -12.32
CA LYS A 178 28.84 4.83 -11.94
C LYS A 178 27.73 4.01 -12.60
N ASP A 179 26.75 4.68 -13.18
CA ASP A 179 25.49 4.14 -13.66
C ASP A 179 25.62 3.14 -14.81
N LYS A 180 26.57 3.36 -15.75
CA LYS A 180 26.73 2.50 -16.93
C LYS A 180 27.12 1.06 -16.64
N ASP A 181 27.82 0.84 -15.54
CA ASP A 181 28.20 -0.49 -15.07
C ASP A 181 27.25 -1.04 -14.01
N LEU A 182 26.30 -0.19 -13.52
CA LEU A 182 25.34 -0.54 -12.50
C LEU A 182 24.25 -1.46 -13.05
N LYS A 183 24.12 -2.64 -12.46
CA LYS A 183 23.04 -3.58 -12.76
C LYS A 183 21.83 -3.23 -11.92
N LEU A 184 20.84 -2.58 -12.53
CA LEU A 184 19.56 -2.23 -11.92
C LEU A 184 18.49 -3.24 -12.31
N TYR A 185 17.83 -3.81 -11.32
CA TYR A 185 16.69 -4.72 -11.52
C TYR A 185 15.39 -4.04 -11.07
N GLY A 186 14.27 -4.40 -11.70
CA GLY A 186 12.96 -3.87 -11.36
C GLY A 186 11.86 -4.60 -12.12
N SER A 187 10.60 -4.32 -11.82
CA SER A 187 9.49 -4.91 -12.55
C SER A 187 9.53 -4.53 -14.04
N PRO A 188 8.94 -5.35 -14.94
CA PRO A 188 8.92 -5.05 -16.37
C PRO A 188 8.35 -3.68 -16.71
N GLU A 189 7.33 -3.22 -15.96
CA GLU A 189 6.62 -1.96 -16.12
C GLU A 189 7.52 -0.74 -15.84
N CYS A 190 8.52 -0.90 -14.98
CA CYS A 190 9.46 0.14 -14.62
C CYS A 190 10.12 0.81 -15.85
N ARG A 191 10.32 0.07 -16.95
CA ARG A 191 10.87 0.60 -18.21
C ARG A 191 10.05 1.73 -18.80
N GLN A 192 8.76 1.80 -18.53
CA GLN A 192 7.83 2.72 -19.15
C GLN A 192 7.31 3.78 -18.15
N ARG A 193 7.70 3.68 -16.88
CA ARG A 193 7.20 4.54 -15.82
C ARG A 193 8.14 5.71 -15.57
N ILE A 194 7.55 6.90 -15.46
CA ILE A 194 8.30 8.12 -15.14
C ILE A 194 8.74 8.16 -13.67
N ASP A 195 8.02 7.49 -12.79
CA ASP A 195 8.36 7.26 -11.38
C ASP A 195 9.23 6.02 -11.19
N CYS A 196 9.97 5.61 -12.20
CA CYS A 196 10.91 4.51 -12.19
C CYS A 196 12.06 4.75 -13.19
N LEU A 197 12.38 3.80 -14.09
CA LEU A 197 13.55 3.89 -14.98
C LEU A 197 13.55 5.14 -15.86
N LEU A 198 12.40 5.48 -16.47
CA LEU A 198 12.33 6.69 -17.31
C LEU A 198 12.65 7.97 -16.52
N GLY A 199 12.20 8.04 -15.28
CA GLY A 199 12.52 9.17 -14.40
C GLY A 199 13.99 9.20 -14.01
N LEU A 200 14.57 8.04 -13.67
CA LEU A 200 16.02 7.96 -13.39
C LEU A 200 16.85 8.42 -14.59
N GLN A 201 16.44 8.05 -15.81
CA GLN A 201 17.10 8.50 -17.04
C GLN A 201 16.89 10.00 -17.29
N LYS A 202 15.66 10.48 -17.21
CA LYS A 202 15.28 11.85 -17.58
C LYS A 202 15.81 12.90 -16.59
N TYR A 203 15.64 12.66 -15.29
CA TYR A 203 15.90 13.66 -14.26
C TYR A 203 17.26 13.51 -13.59
N TYR A 204 17.73 12.26 -13.43
CA TYR A 204 19.05 11.97 -12.86
C TYR A 204 20.12 11.79 -13.92
N GLY A 205 19.75 11.61 -15.19
CA GLY A 205 20.70 11.35 -16.29
C GLY A 205 21.40 10.00 -16.17
N LEU A 206 20.79 9.03 -15.46
CA LEU A 206 21.35 7.70 -15.26
C LEU A 206 20.98 6.79 -16.43
N ASP A 207 21.91 5.91 -16.83
CA ASP A 207 21.70 4.92 -17.89
C ASP A 207 22.18 3.54 -17.43
N PRO A 208 21.54 2.94 -16.39
CA PRO A 208 21.95 1.66 -15.83
C PRO A 208 21.60 0.49 -16.73
N GLN A 209 22.29 -0.64 -16.53
CA GLN A 209 21.96 -1.91 -17.18
C GLN A 209 20.69 -2.47 -16.56
N PHE A 210 19.52 -2.13 -17.12
CA PHE A 210 18.24 -2.55 -16.57
C PHE A 210 17.84 -3.96 -16.98
N THR A 211 17.54 -4.80 -15.99
CA THR A 211 17.02 -6.16 -16.19
C THR A 211 15.66 -6.31 -15.50
N PRO A 212 14.60 -6.74 -16.22
CA PRO A 212 13.30 -6.98 -15.61
C PRO A 212 13.35 -8.21 -14.70
N VAL A 213 12.67 -8.12 -13.56
CA VAL A 213 12.51 -9.21 -12.59
C VAL A 213 11.11 -9.14 -11.97
N ALA A 214 10.57 -10.29 -11.56
CA ALA A 214 9.33 -10.33 -10.82
C ALA A 214 9.50 -9.61 -9.45
N ILE A 215 8.44 -8.96 -8.99
CA ILE A 215 8.50 -8.08 -7.79
C ILE A 215 8.96 -8.86 -6.55
N ASP A 216 8.52 -10.10 -6.39
CA ASP A 216 8.87 -10.99 -5.28
C ASP A 216 10.35 -11.46 -5.27
N LEU A 217 11.06 -11.32 -6.39
CA LEU A 217 12.46 -11.73 -6.53
C LEU A 217 13.47 -10.58 -6.37
N ARG A 218 13.02 -9.33 -6.19
CA ARG A 218 13.88 -8.14 -6.20
C ARG A 218 14.94 -8.11 -5.09
N TYR A 219 14.68 -8.71 -3.94
CA TYR A 219 15.68 -8.87 -2.87
C TYR A 219 16.59 -10.07 -3.10
N GLU A 220 16.05 -11.15 -3.69
CA GLU A 220 16.84 -12.34 -4.01
C GLU A 220 17.96 -12.04 -5.02
N VAL A 221 17.70 -11.21 -6.04
CA VAL A 221 18.73 -10.82 -7.01
C VAL A 221 19.83 -9.96 -6.38
N LEU A 222 19.51 -9.14 -5.37
CA LEU A 222 20.51 -8.42 -4.55
C LEU A 222 21.35 -9.40 -3.73
N ASP A 223 20.70 -10.35 -3.06
CA ASP A 223 21.36 -11.33 -2.19
C ASP A 223 22.30 -12.23 -2.94
N LYS A 224 21.95 -12.62 -4.18
CA LYS A 224 22.79 -13.45 -5.05
C LYS A 224 23.88 -12.66 -5.78
N GLY A 225 23.96 -11.35 -5.58
CA GLY A 225 24.92 -10.46 -6.27
C GLY A 225 24.69 -10.39 -7.78
N GLN A 226 23.48 -10.69 -8.24
CA GLN A 226 23.08 -10.56 -9.63
C GLN A 226 22.77 -9.10 -9.98
N ALA A 227 22.22 -8.36 -9.04
CA ALA A 227 21.94 -6.93 -9.11
C ALA A 227 22.86 -6.14 -8.18
N ASP A 228 23.29 -4.96 -8.61
CA ASP A 228 23.90 -3.96 -7.73
C ASP A 228 22.85 -3.12 -7.02
N ALA A 229 21.72 -2.85 -7.70
CA ALA A 229 20.56 -2.16 -7.18
C ALA A 229 19.27 -2.81 -7.70
N SER A 230 18.18 -2.65 -6.97
CA SER A 230 16.84 -3.07 -7.38
C SER A 230 15.81 -2.00 -7.03
N ILE A 231 14.79 -1.87 -7.86
CA ILE A 231 13.62 -1.05 -7.50
C ILE A 231 12.83 -1.81 -6.45
N VAL A 232 12.70 -1.20 -5.29
CA VAL A 232 12.00 -1.72 -4.11
C VAL A 232 10.89 -0.75 -3.71
N PHE A 233 10.08 -1.09 -2.71
CA PHE A 233 9.06 -0.18 -2.16
C PHE A 233 9.46 0.28 -0.76
N THR A 234 9.15 1.51 -0.41
CA THR A 234 9.50 2.08 0.90
C THR A 234 8.84 1.34 2.07
N THR A 235 7.72 0.65 1.82
CA THR A 235 6.98 -0.16 2.78
C THR A 235 7.47 -1.61 2.87
N ASP A 236 8.43 -2.03 2.06
CA ASP A 236 8.91 -3.42 2.05
C ASP A 236 9.41 -3.89 3.41
N ALA A 237 8.92 -5.05 3.84
CA ALA A 237 9.27 -5.68 5.11
C ALA A 237 10.78 -5.89 5.31
N GLN A 238 11.52 -6.17 4.24
CA GLN A 238 12.95 -6.43 4.25
C GLN A 238 13.76 -5.20 4.70
N LEU A 239 13.26 -3.98 4.44
CA LEU A 239 13.90 -2.73 4.85
C LEU A 239 13.81 -2.52 6.37
N GLY A 240 12.69 -2.90 6.98
CA GLY A 240 12.48 -2.80 8.42
C GLY A 240 13.08 -3.96 9.23
N ALA A 241 13.30 -5.12 8.60
CA ALA A 241 13.73 -6.34 9.30
C ALA A 241 15.22 -6.38 9.64
N SER A 242 16.07 -5.66 8.89
CA SER A 242 17.52 -5.68 9.12
C SER A 242 18.23 -4.52 8.42
N ASP A 243 19.44 -4.19 8.91
CA ASP A 243 20.33 -3.21 8.27
C ASP A 243 21.04 -3.75 7.00
N LYS A 244 20.60 -4.89 6.47
CA LYS A 244 21.21 -5.53 5.31
C LYS A 244 21.00 -4.74 4.04
N TYR A 245 19.84 -4.12 3.93
CA TYR A 245 19.43 -3.33 2.77
C TYR A 245 19.31 -1.86 3.15
N THR A 246 19.53 -1.01 2.18
CA THR A 246 19.30 0.43 2.28
C THR A 246 18.66 0.93 0.99
N ILE A 247 17.89 2.00 1.10
CA ILE A 247 17.40 2.76 -0.06
C ILE A 247 18.22 4.03 -0.19
N LEU A 248 18.45 4.44 -1.44
CA LEU A 248 19.05 5.73 -1.72
C LEU A 248 18.00 6.84 -1.60
N THR A 249 18.43 8.00 -1.09
CA THR A 249 17.57 9.18 -1.02
C THR A 249 17.21 9.64 -2.42
N ASP A 250 15.92 9.85 -2.68
CA ASP A 250 15.44 10.51 -3.90
C ASP A 250 15.61 12.04 -3.75
N ASP A 251 16.82 12.54 -3.95
CA ASP A 251 17.21 13.93 -3.73
C ASP A 251 16.64 14.92 -4.77
N LYS A 252 15.93 14.40 -5.79
CA LYS A 252 15.23 15.21 -6.80
C LYS A 252 13.72 15.03 -6.82
N GLY A 253 13.17 14.16 -5.95
CA GLY A 253 11.73 13.92 -5.86
C GLY A 253 11.11 13.29 -7.12
N VAL A 254 11.84 12.37 -7.76
CA VAL A 254 11.41 11.70 -9.00
C VAL A 254 10.51 10.49 -8.73
N LEU A 255 10.60 9.95 -7.52
CA LEU A 255 9.88 8.75 -7.07
C LEU A 255 8.84 9.15 -5.99
N PRO A 256 7.75 9.85 -6.35
CA PRO A 256 6.83 10.41 -5.38
C PRO A 256 6.12 9.31 -4.58
N ALA A 257 5.99 9.51 -3.27
CA ALA A 257 5.18 8.67 -2.43
C ALA A 257 3.68 8.89 -2.71
N GLY A 258 2.89 7.83 -2.59
CA GLY A 258 1.44 7.90 -2.74
C GLY A 258 0.74 7.10 -1.67
N ASN A 259 -0.25 7.74 -1.01
CA ASN A 259 -1.16 7.02 -0.13
C ASN A 259 -2.05 6.11 -0.97
N VAL A 260 -2.50 5.01 -0.39
CA VAL A 260 -3.43 4.10 -1.07
C VAL A 260 -4.81 4.72 -1.11
N ILE A 261 -5.44 4.65 -2.26
CA ILE A 261 -6.84 4.98 -2.53
C ILE A 261 -7.54 3.73 -3.06
N PHE A 262 -8.77 3.49 -2.64
CA PHE A 262 -9.55 2.42 -3.24
C PHE A 262 -10.28 2.94 -4.48
N LEU A 263 -9.99 2.35 -5.64
CA LEU A 263 -10.61 2.70 -6.91
C LEU A 263 -11.83 1.82 -7.16
N THR A 264 -12.94 2.45 -7.51
CA THR A 264 -14.21 1.81 -7.85
C THR A 264 -14.96 2.64 -8.88
N LYS A 265 -16.16 2.23 -9.28
CA LYS A 265 -17.04 3.04 -10.11
C LYS A 265 -18.18 3.62 -9.28
N GLN A 266 -18.65 4.81 -9.64
CA GLN A 266 -19.83 5.40 -8.98
C GLN A 266 -21.04 4.45 -9.05
N LYS A 267 -21.23 3.78 -10.19
CA LYS A 267 -22.28 2.78 -10.33
C LYS A 267 -22.17 1.65 -9.31
N THR A 268 -20.97 1.19 -9.00
CA THR A 268 -20.76 0.15 -7.97
C THR A 268 -21.19 0.65 -6.60
N ILE A 269 -20.84 1.89 -6.24
CA ILE A 269 -21.28 2.53 -4.99
C ILE A 269 -22.79 2.64 -4.93
N ASP A 270 -23.42 3.10 -6.02
CA ASP A 270 -24.87 3.29 -6.10
C ASP A 270 -25.63 1.96 -5.98
N ASP A 271 -25.12 0.91 -6.63
CA ASP A 271 -25.73 -0.45 -6.59
C ASP A 271 -25.52 -1.15 -5.25
N ALA A 272 -24.37 -0.96 -4.60
CA ALA A 272 -24.01 -1.59 -3.33
C ALA A 272 -24.58 -0.85 -2.09
N GLY A 273 -24.90 0.44 -2.23
CA GLY A 273 -25.43 1.26 -1.14
C GLY A 273 -24.35 1.88 -0.24
N SER A 274 -24.81 2.56 0.82
CA SER A 274 -23.96 3.41 1.66
C SER A 274 -22.88 2.64 2.43
N ASP A 275 -23.12 1.39 2.79
CA ASP A 275 -22.22 0.60 3.63
C ASP A 275 -20.94 0.19 2.87
N TYR A 276 -20.96 0.19 1.53
CA TYR A 276 -19.82 -0.20 0.70
C TYR A 276 -18.60 0.71 0.91
N ALA A 277 -18.79 2.00 0.68
CA ALA A 277 -17.69 2.96 0.81
C ALA A 277 -17.27 3.12 2.28
N SER A 278 -18.24 3.26 3.20
CA SER A 278 -17.94 3.46 4.62
C SER A 278 -17.24 2.27 5.27
N THR A 279 -17.52 1.03 4.84
CA THR A 279 -16.79 -0.16 5.33
C THR A 279 -15.32 -0.14 4.89
N ILE A 280 -15.05 0.22 3.63
CA ILE A 280 -13.69 0.32 3.10
C ILE A 280 -12.93 1.44 3.83
N GLU A 281 -13.52 2.61 3.96
CA GLU A 281 -12.93 3.77 4.66
C GLU A 281 -12.60 3.43 6.12
N LEU A 282 -13.53 2.75 6.82
CA LEU A 282 -13.35 2.36 8.21
C LEU A 282 -12.08 1.51 8.42
N VAL A 283 -11.89 0.47 7.60
CA VAL A 283 -10.73 -0.43 7.77
C VAL A 283 -9.42 0.21 7.29
N GLN A 284 -9.47 1.28 6.50
CA GLN A 284 -8.30 2.04 6.10
C GLN A 284 -7.70 2.87 7.24
N GLU A 285 -8.51 3.33 8.19
CA GLU A 285 -8.06 4.22 9.29
C GLU A 285 -6.92 3.61 10.12
N GLY A 286 -6.92 2.30 10.33
CA GLY A 286 -5.89 1.58 11.07
C GLY A 286 -4.63 1.26 10.27
N LEU A 287 -4.61 1.47 8.94
CA LEU A 287 -3.50 1.15 8.07
C LEU A 287 -2.43 2.25 8.12
N THR A 288 -1.65 2.26 9.19
CA THR A 288 -0.46 3.11 9.28
C THR A 288 0.74 2.44 8.57
N GLU A 289 1.79 3.20 8.27
CA GLU A 289 3.01 2.66 7.66
C GLU A 289 3.60 1.49 8.46
N LYS A 290 3.65 1.64 9.79
CA LYS A 290 4.14 0.57 10.67
C LYS A 290 3.26 -0.68 10.61
N VAL A 291 1.94 -0.52 10.61
CA VAL A 291 1.00 -1.64 10.50
C VAL A 291 1.21 -2.34 9.16
N MET A 292 1.30 -1.60 8.06
CA MET A 292 1.49 -2.19 6.73
C MET A 292 2.81 -2.95 6.62
N GLN A 293 3.92 -2.39 7.11
CA GLN A 293 5.20 -3.09 7.18
C GLN A 293 5.13 -4.39 8.00
N GLU A 294 4.38 -4.38 9.11
CA GLU A 294 4.17 -5.59 9.93
C GLU A 294 3.34 -6.65 9.19
N LEU A 295 2.29 -6.24 8.47
CA LEU A 295 1.46 -7.16 7.67
C LEU A 295 2.26 -7.77 6.52
N ASP A 296 3.04 -6.96 5.79
CA ASP A 296 3.91 -7.45 4.72
C ASP A 296 5.00 -8.39 5.26
N ALA A 297 5.57 -8.09 6.43
CA ALA A 297 6.57 -8.95 7.05
C ALA A 297 6.03 -10.35 7.39
N ARG A 298 4.79 -10.44 7.80
CA ARG A 298 4.13 -11.72 8.12
C ARG A 298 3.96 -12.58 6.87
N VAL A 299 3.68 -11.97 5.72
CA VAL A 299 3.57 -12.70 4.45
C VAL A 299 4.97 -13.00 3.87
N ASP A 300 5.80 -11.96 3.69
CA ASP A 300 7.05 -12.09 2.93
C ASP A 300 8.14 -12.81 3.72
N LEU A 301 8.23 -12.59 5.04
CA LEU A 301 9.28 -13.15 5.88
C LEU A 301 8.82 -14.38 6.65
N ASP A 302 7.61 -14.33 7.25
CA ASP A 302 7.08 -15.43 8.08
C ASP A 302 6.26 -16.44 7.26
N ARG A 303 6.01 -16.18 5.97
CA ARG A 303 5.32 -17.09 5.03
C ARG A 303 3.88 -17.42 5.43
N GLN A 304 3.21 -16.49 6.09
CA GLN A 304 1.77 -16.61 6.39
C GLN A 304 0.93 -16.35 5.14
N GLN A 305 -0.30 -16.87 5.12
CA GLN A 305 -1.20 -16.60 4.00
C GLN A 305 -1.76 -15.17 4.10
N PRO A 306 -1.84 -14.41 3.00
CA PRO A 306 -2.38 -13.06 3.00
C PRO A 306 -3.78 -12.97 3.62
N ALA A 307 -4.65 -13.94 3.33
CA ALA A 307 -6.01 -14.00 3.88
C ALA A 307 -6.02 -14.11 5.41
N ASP A 308 -5.12 -14.94 6.00
CA ASP A 308 -5.01 -15.09 7.45
C ASP A 308 -4.48 -13.79 8.09
N VAL A 309 -3.48 -13.16 7.44
CA VAL A 309 -2.92 -11.89 7.89
C VAL A 309 -3.96 -10.77 7.88
N ALA A 310 -4.77 -10.69 6.83
CA ALA A 310 -5.87 -9.74 6.70
C ALA A 310 -6.94 -9.97 7.78
N HIS A 311 -7.33 -11.23 8.00
CA HIS A 311 -8.30 -11.59 9.05
C HIS A 311 -7.82 -11.16 10.44
N GLU A 312 -6.57 -11.47 10.77
CA GLU A 312 -6.00 -11.08 12.07
C GLU A 312 -5.86 -9.56 12.23
N TYR A 313 -5.60 -8.82 11.16
CA TYR A 313 -5.66 -7.35 11.17
C TYR A 313 -7.06 -6.85 11.53
N LEU A 314 -8.09 -7.38 10.88
CA LEU A 314 -9.48 -6.97 11.13
C LEU A 314 -9.93 -7.31 12.56
N VAL A 315 -9.56 -8.49 13.08
CA VAL A 315 -9.84 -8.88 14.46
C VAL A 315 -9.08 -8.03 15.46
N ALA A 316 -7.77 -7.81 15.23
CA ALA A 316 -6.92 -7.03 16.14
C ALA A 316 -7.34 -5.55 16.20
N GLY A 317 -7.81 -4.99 15.07
CA GLY A 317 -8.36 -3.64 14.98
C GLY A 317 -9.77 -3.49 15.57
N GLY A 318 -10.41 -4.60 15.97
CA GLY A 318 -11.79 -4.59 16.48
C GLY A 318 -12.85 -4.35 15.41
N TYR A 319 -12.48 -4.49 14.14
CA TYR A 319 -13.40 -4.30 13.01
C TYR A 319 -14.39 -5.46 12.88
N ILE A 320 -13.95 -6.69 13.19
CA ILE A 320 -14.76 -7.91 13.19
C ILE A 320 -14.54 -8.71 14.47
N GLU A 321 -15.49 -9.60 14.79
CA GLU A 321 -15.33 -10.57 15.89
C GLU A 321 -14.32 -11.67 15.49
N GLY A 322 -13.54 -12.18 16.47
CA GLY A 322 -12.56 -13.24 16.27
C GLY A 322 -13.11 -14.64 16.45
#